data_9a810f217457b8eecb201c500e7ad575
#
_entry.id   9a810f217457b8eecb201c500e7ad575
#
_cell.length_a   1.000
_cell.length_b   1.000
_cell.length_c   1.000
_cell.angle_alpha   90.00
_cell.angle_beta   90.00
_cell.angle_gamma   90.00
#
_symmetry.space_group_name_H-M   'P 1'
#
loop_
_entity.id
_entity.type
_entity.pdbx_description
1 polymer ?
#
loop_
_entity_poly.entity_id
_entity_poly.type
_entity_poly.pdbx_seq_one_letter_code
_entity_poly.pdbx_strand_id
1 'polypeptide(L)'
;NAGAVAFMCATRAVYATQNNALNIEFCKRLFTRDTSGRLTTMGEALRQAKNELISSQSDLTINKMKYVLFGDPAISLAVPTGTAVLDSIDGKAVTSTSEIRLSAGQVVKFSGHVEDSNGNGAIDQTFNGTLSAEIYDRDETLTCKDNDGSAARIGRSPLTFTMHGHRVFRGTTRVENGHFTITASIPRDISYSDDAAKISFYAVSDDKQTECNGVNSGFHLNGTAEQASPDTLAPKVVAYLNEVETPEYGVVNRNPTLIADISDDAGI
;
A
#
# COMPACT_ATOMS: atom_id res chain seq x y z
N ASN A 1 -17.54 3.32 -3.28
CA ASN A 1 -17.55 4.78 -3.44
C ASN A 1 -16.11 5.26 -3.58
N ALA A 2 -15.78 5.90 -4.70
CA ALA A 2 -14.50 6.51 -4.95
C ALA A 2 -14.69 8.03 -5.13
N GLY A 3 -13.76 8.83 -4.61
CA GLY A 3 -13.78 10.28 -4.76
C GLY A 3 -12.52 10.90 -4.18
N ALA A 4 -12.22 12.13 -4.57
CA ALA A 4 -11.13 12.89 -3.98
C ALA A 4 -11.66 13.69 -2.78
N VAL A 5 -10.90 13.66 -1.68
CA VAL A 5 -11.19 14.47 -0.47
C VAL A 5 -10.84 15.95 -0.72
N ALA A 6 -9.78 16.19 -1.48
CA ALA A 6 -9.32 17.52 -1.86
C ALA A 6 -8.50 17.47 -3.15
N PHE A 7 -8.36 18.64 -3.80
CA PHE A 7 -7.50 18.84 -4.95
C PHE A 7 -6.56 20.02 -4.71
N MET A 8 -5.27 19.83 -4.97
CA MET A 8 -4.34 20.93 -5.11
C MET A 8 -4.05 21.13 -6.61
N CYS A 9 -4.52 22.21 -7.17
CA CYS A 9 -4.35 22.46 -8.60
C CYS A 9 -4.09 23.93 -8.91
N ALA A 10 -3.59 24.18 -10.13
CA ALA A 10 -3.33 25.51 -10.63
C ALA A 10 -4.56 26.11 -11.30
N THR A 11 -4.82 27.39 -11.05
CA THR A 11 -5.90 28.17 -11.66
C THR A 11 -5.52 28.81 -13.00
N ARG A 12 -4.23 28.74 -13.39
CA ARG A 12 -3.67 29.33 -14.61
C ARG A 12 -2.48 28.52 -15.10
N ALA A 13 -1.94 28.85 -16.28
CA ALA A 13 -0.71 28.28 -16.78
C ALA A 13 0.45 28.47 -15.79
N VAL A 14 1.21 27.41 -15.57
CA VAL A 14 2.28 27.29 -14.57
C VAL A 14 3.54 26.69 -15.19
N TYR A 15 4.67 26.81 -14.48
CA TYR A 15 5.96 26.33 -14.96
C TYR A 15 6.30 25.00 -14.30
N ALA A 16 6.78 24.04 -15.10
CA ALA A 16 7.01 22.64 -14.64
C ALA A 16 8.03 22.56 -13.48
N THR A 17 9.15 23.30 -13.56
CA THR A 17 10.19 23.28 -12.51
C THR A 17 9.64 23.77 -11.17
N GLN A 18 8.93 24.90 -11.19
CA GLN A 18 8.33 25.49 -9.98
C GLN A 18 7.19 24.63 -9.42
N ASN A 19 6.46 23.95 -10.30
CA ASN A 19 5.42 22.99 -9.89
C ASN A 19 6.05 21.81 -9.14
N ASN A 20 7.13 21.26 -9.67
CA ASN A 20 7.86 20.18 -9.02
C ASN A 20 8.37 20.59 -7.64
N ALA A 21 8.97 21.78 -7.51
CA ALA A 21 9.44 22.29 -6.23
C ALA A 21 8.29 22.44 -5.22
N LEU A 22 7.14 23.01 -5.64
CA LEU A 22 5.97 23.16 -4.77
C LEU A 22 5.40 21.78 -4.36
N ASN A 23 5.31 20.83 -5.28
CA ASN A 23 4.79 19.50 -4.99
C ASN A 23 5.68 18.75 -3.97
N ILE A 24 6.99 18.82 -4.13
CA ILE A 24 7.93 18.21 -3.18
C ILE A 24 7.76 18.81 -1.79
N GLU A 25 7.75 20.13 -1.66
CA GLU A 25 7.59 20.78 -0.36
C GLU A 25 6.19 20.53 0.26
N PHE A 26 5.14 20.50 -0.56
CA PHE A 26 3.80 20.15 -0.09
C PHE A 26 3.75 18.72 0.47
N CYS A 27 4.25 17.74 -0.27
CA CYS A 27 4.27 16.34 0.18
C CYS A 27 5.12 16.17 1.45
N LYS A 28 6.28 16.79 1.54
CA LYS A 28 7.09 16.76 2.77
C LYS A 28 6.29 17.23 3.99
N ARG A 29 5.57 18.34 3.89
CA ARG A 29 4.79 18.92 4.99
C ARG A 29 3.55 18.09 5.29
N LEU A 30 2.88 17.58 4.26
CA LEU A 30 1.65 16.80 4.40
C LEU A 30 1.85 15.51 5.21
N PHE A 31 3.02 14.87 5.07
CA PHE A 31 3.37 13.63 5.77
C PHE A 31 4.25 13.84 7.02
N THR A 32 4.48 15.10 7.43
CA THR A 32 5.22 15.40 8.65
C THR A 32 4.26 15.38 9.86
N ARG A 33 4.64 14.66 10.91
CA ARG A 33 3.93 14.66 12.18
C ARG A 33 4.51 15.70 13.12
N ASP A 34 3.63 16.32 13.91
CA ASP A 34 4.03 17.21 15.01
C ASP A 34 4.52 16.40 16.24
N THR A 35 4.93 17.09 17.27
CA THR A 35 5.41 16.49 18.53
C THR A 35 4.34 15.68 19.28
N SER A 36 3.07 15.84 18.92
CA SER A 36 1.94 15.06 19.43
C SER A 36 1.54 13.90 18.50
N GLY A 37 2.30 13.64 17.44
CA GLY A 37 2.06 12.58 16.48
C GLY A 37 0.99 12.90 15.43
N ARG A 38 0.42 14.12 15.42
CA ARG A 38 -0.63 14.50 14.47
C ARG A 38 -0.03 15.00 13.17
N LEU A 39 -0.65 14.62 12.05
CA LEU A 39 -0.28 15.12 10.73
C LEU A 39 -0.72 16.57 10.56
N THR A 40 0.09 17.32 9.81
CA THR A 40 -0.26 18.68 9.36
C THR A 40 -1.52 18.64 8.49
N THR A 41 -2.42 19.61 8.67
CA THR A 41 -3.61 19.74 7.82
C THR A 41 -3.22 20.11 6.37
N MET A 42 -4.04 19.76 5.40
CA MET A 42 -3.76 20.02 3.99
C MET A 42 -3.57 21.51 3.68
N GLY A 43 -4.38 22.36 4.29
CA GLY A 43 -4.25 23.82 4.12
C GLY A 43 -2.97 24.38 4.71
N GLU A 44 -2.60 23.92 5.91
CA GLU A 44 -1.37 24.33 6.57
C GLU A 44 -0.13 23.78 5.84
N ALA A 45 -0.16 22.54 5.34
CA ALA A 45 0.90 21.98 4.52
C ALA A 45 1.14 22.82 3.26
N LEU A 46 0.06 23.24 2.57
CA LEU A 46 0.19 24.08 1.38
C LEU A 46 0.71 25.48 1.74
N ARG A 47 0.25 26.08 2.83
CA ARG A 47 0.74 27.38 3.32
C ARG A 47 2.24 27.31 3.62
N GLN A 48 2.66 26.31 4.38
CA GLN A 48 4.07 26.11 4.74
C GLN A 48 4.94 25.86 3.50
N ALA A 49 4.48 25.01 2.56
CA ALA A 49 5.21 24.77 1.32
C ALA A 49 5.43 26.03 0.51
N LYS A 50 4.40 26.87 0.36
CA LYS A 50 4.54 28.18 -0.34
C LYS A 50 5.53 29.10 0.38
N ASN A 51 5.46 29.19 1.70
CA ASN A 51 6.38 30.01 2.50
C ASN A 51 7.82 29.52 2.40
N GLU A 52 8.03 28.19 2.41
CA GLU A 52 9.37 27.60 2.25
C GLU A 52 10.01 27.97 0.91
N LEU A 53 9.25 27.93 -0.18
CA LEU A 53 9.77 28.34 -1.49
C LEU A 53 10.17 29.81 -1.56
N ILE A 54 9.56 30.67 -0.73
CA ILE A 54 9.94 32.08 -0.60
C ILE A 54 11.19 32.22 0.27
N SER A 55 11.19 31.62 1.45
CA SER A 55 12.29 31.76 2.42
C SER A 55 13.60 31.12 1.95
N SER A 56 13.51 29.97 1.28
CA SER A 56 14.66 29.30 0.65
C SER A 56 15.08 29.90 -0.70
N GLN A 57 14.34 30.91 -1.20
CA GLN A 57 14.55 31.52 -2.52
C GLN A 57 14.49 30.52 -3.70
N SER A 58 13.88 29.35 -3.49
CA SER A 58 13.77 28.32 -4.52
C SER A 58 12.75 28.66 -5.61
N ASP A 59 11.74 29.47 -5.28
CA ASP A 59 10.82 30.05 -6.25
C ASP A 59 10.38 31.44 -5.81
N LEU A 60 10.97 32.47 -6.40
CA LEU A 60 10.60 33.89 -6.20
C LEU A 60 9.50 34.37 -7.15
N THR A 61 9.03 33.50 -8.05
CA THR A 61 7.97 33.85 -9.00
C THR A 61 6.60 33.79 -8.35
N ILE A 62 5.59 34.30 -9.05
CA ILE A 62 4.18 34.21 -8.66
C ILE A 62 3.57 32.82 -8.90
N ASN A 63 4.36 31.86 -9.41
CA ASN A 63 3.87 30.55 -9.83
C ASN A 63 3.16 29.81 -8.70
N LYS A 64 3.74 29.77 -7.49
CA LYS A 64 3.15 29.14 -6.31
C LYS A 64 1.81 29.78 -5.87
N MET A 65 1.58 31.05 -6.17
CA MET A 65 0.34 31.76 -5.84
C MET A 65 -0.85 31.34 -6.73
N LYS A 66 -0.54 30.73 -7.88
CA LYS A 66 -1.57 30.21 -8.80
C LYS A 66 -2.18 28.89 -8.32
N TYR A 67 -1.58 28.23 -7.34
CA TYR A 67 -2.07 26.99 -6.77
C TYR A 67 -3.04 27.25 -5.63
N VAL A 68 -4.16 26.54 -5.66
CA VAL A 68 -5.20 26.57 -4.64
C VAL A 68 -5.56 25.17 -4.20
N LEU A 69 -6.03 25.05 -2.97
CA LEU A 69 -6.60 23.82 -2.42
C LEU A 69 -8.12 23.92 -2.55
N PHE A 70 -8.72 22.97 -3.25
CA PHE A 70 -10.17 22.75 -3.28
C PHE A 70 -10.50 21.61 -2.33
N GLY A 71 -11.25 21.89 -1.29
CA GLY A 71 -11.60 20.97 -0.20
C GLY A 71 -11.52 21.70 1.14
N ASP A 72 -11.70 20.96 2.20
CA ASP A 72 -11.56 21.52 3.55
C ASP A 72 -10.08 21.61 3.94
N PRO A 73 -9.52 22.82 4.16
CA PRO A 73 -8.12 23.00 4.52
C PRO A 73 -7.78 22.48 5.94
N ALA A 74 -8.78 22.25 6.78
CA ALA A 74 -8.60 21.76 8.15
C ALA A 74 -8.45 20.24 8.25
N ILE A 75 -8.69 19.50 7.17
CA ILE A 75 -8.54 18.04 7.15
C ILE A 75 -7.06 17.65 7.07
N SER A 76 -6.66 16.70 7.90
CA SER A 76 -5.40 15.94 7.79
C SER A 76 -5.64 14.61 7.08
N LEU A 77 -4.61 14.04 6.47
CA LEU A 77 -4.70 12.69 5.93
C LEU A 77 -4.84 11.65 7.05
N ALA A 78 -5.68 10.64 6.82
CA ALA A 78 -5.73 9.46 7.67
C ALA A 78 -4.56 8.54 7.27
N VAL A 79 -3.46 8.61 8.01
CA VAL A 79 -2.29 7.75 7.83
C VAL A 79 -2.14 6.91 9.08
N PRO A 80 -1.98 5.58 8.95
CA PRO A 80 -1.81 4.70 10.11
C PRO A 80 -0.75 5.19 11.09
N THR A 81 -1.03 5.09 12.38
CA THR A 81 -0.11 5.55 13.45
C THR A 81 0.70 4.41 14.05
N GLY A 82 0.15 3.19 14.03
CA GLY A 82 0.82 1.99 14.52
C GLY A 82 1.61 1.29 13.44
N THR A 83 2.48 0.39 13.84
CA THR A 83 3.33 -0.43 12.98
C THR A 83 2.95 -1.90 13.12
N ALA A 84 2.82 -2.61 12.00
CA ALA A 84 2.71 -4.07 11.97
C ALA A 84 4.06 -4.66 11.55
N VAL A 85 4.64 -5.50 12.38
CA VAL A 85 5.99 -6.06 12.22
C VAL A 85 5.91 -7.55 11.94
N LEU A 86 6.70 -8.02 10.96
CA LEU A 86 6.89 -9.45 10.71
C LEU A 86 8.04 -9.98 11.57
N ASP A 87 7.75 -10.90 12.47
CA ASP A 87 8.75 -11.49 13.37
C ASP A 87 9.40 -12.73 12.78
N SER A 88 8.60 -13.60 12.18
CA SER A 88 9.08 -14.89 11.69
C SER A 88 8.26 -15.43 10.51
N ILE A 89 8.92 -16.29 9.74
CA ILE A 89 8.36 -17.09 8.66
C ILE A 89 8.66 -18.55 8.97
N ASP A 90 7.61 -19.38 9.14
CA ASP A 90 7.72 -20.79 9.57
C ASP A 90 8.62 -20.96 10.82
N GLY A 91 8.51 -20.03 11.78
CA GLY A 91 9.30 -20.01 13.01
C GLY A 91 10.75 -19.56 12.86
N LYS A 92 11.20 -19.22 11.66
CA LYS A 92 12.52 -18.61 11.43
C LYS A 92 12.42 -17.12 11.58
N ALA A 93 13.20 -16.51 12.47
CA ALA A 93 13.20 -15.08 12.69
C ALA A 93 13.57 -14.30 11.41
N VAL A 94 12.85 -13.25 11.11
CA VAL A 94 13.13 -12.33 10.01
C VAL A 94 14.01 -11.21 10.52
N THR A 95 15.23 -11.14 10.01
CA THR A 95 16.21 -10.09 10.33
C THR A 95 16.67 -9.42 9.04
N SER A 96 17.35 -8.29 9.15
CA SER A 96 17.93 -7.59 7.99
C SER A 96 18.95 -8.40 7.18
N THR A 97 19.43 -9.52 7.74
CA THR A 97 20.41 -10.43 7.12
C THR A 97 19.86 -11.83 6.85
N SER A 98 18.57 -12.07 7.08
CA SER A 98 17.96 -13.37 6.82
C SER A 98 17.77 -13.57 5.31
N GLU A 99 18.20 -14.72 4.81
CA GLU A 99 17.94 -15.17 3.43
C GLU A 99 16.87 -16.28 3.46
N ILE A 100 15.63 -15.90 3.79
CA ILE A 100 14.54 -16.88 3.83
C ILE A 100 14.04 -17.08 2.39
N ARG A 101 14.06 -18.33 1.94
CA ARG A 101 13.57 -18.74 0.61
C ARG A 101 12.29 -19.54 0.76
N LEU A 102 11.26 -19.14 0.03
CA LEU A 102 9.96 -19.79 -0.02
C LEU A 102 9.77 -20.39 -1.40
N SER A 103 9.25 -21.61 -1.44
CA SER A 103 9.08 -22.36 -2.68
C SER A 103 7.64 -22.31 -3.19
N ALA A 104 7.48 -22.30 -4.50
CA ALA A 104 6.20 -22.47 -5.16
C ALA A 104 5.49 -23.76 -4.69
N GLY A 105 4.21 -23.67 -4.37
CA GLY A 105 3.39 -24.75 -3.82
C GLY A 105 3.59 -25.01 -2.32
N GLN A 106 4.40 -24.21 -1.63
CA GLN A 106 4.58 -24.29 -0.19
C GLN A 106 3.45 -23.56 0.54
N VAL A 107 2.96 -24.15 1.64
CA VAL A 107 2.11 -23.46 2.62
C VAL A 107 3.01 -22.89 3.71
N VAL A 108 2.95 -21.60 3.94
CA VAL A 108 3.88 -20.83 4.77
C VAL A 108 3.13 -20.07 5.85
N LYS A 109 3.67 -20.08 7.05
CA LYS A 109 3.12 -19.35 8.20
C LYS A 109 3.94 -18.11 8.48
N PHE A 110 3.32 -16.93 8.36
CA PHE A 110 3.88 -15.63 8.73
C PHE A 110 3.35 -15.23 10.11
N SER A 111 4.22 -14.94 11.05
CA SER A 111 3.84 -14.50 12.40
C SER A 111 4.48 -13.17 12.73
N GLY A 112 3.74 -12.31 13.41
CA GLY A 112 4.18 -10.97 13.74
C GLY A 112 3.36 -10.32 14.84
N HIS A 113 3.64 -9.05 15.05
CA HIS A 113 2.95 -8.25 16.06
C HIS A 113 2.65 -6.84 15.58
N VAL A 114 1.81 -6.15 16.34
CA VAL A 114 1.52 -4.72 16.19
C VAL A 114 2.25 -3.99 17.31
N GLU A 115 3.01 -2.97 16.95
CA GLU A 115 3.68 -2.07 17.91
C GLU A 115 2.76 -0.93 18.30
N ASP A 116 2.97 -0.41 19.52
CA ASP A 116 2.30 0.79 19.97
C ASP A 116 2.74 2.02 19.16
N SER A 117 1.93 3.08 19.19
CA SER A 117 2.19 4.31 18.44
C SER A 117 3.33 5.17 19.03
N ASN A 118 3.97 4.74 20.13
CA ASN A 118 5.03 5.49 20.79
C ASN A 118 6.39 5.34 20.09
N GLY A 119 6.50 4.43 19.13
CA GLY A 119 7.71 4.22 18.31
C GLY A 119 8.88 3.63 19.09
N ASN A 120 8.62 2.96 20.21
CA ASN A 120 9.64 2.29 21.06
C ASN A 120 9.81 0.80 20.74
N GLY A 121 9.07 0.27 19.75
CA GLY A 121 9.08 -1.14 19.37
C GLY A 121 8.38 -2.07 20.35
N ALA A 122 7.58 -1.53 21.28
CA ALA A 122 6.81 -2.34 22.23
C ALA A 122 5.54 -2.88 21.57
N ILE A 123 5.21 -4.13 21.87
CA ILE A 123 3.97 -4.76 21.40
C ILE A 123 2.77 -4.09 22.07
N ASP A 124 1.81 -3.66 21.27
CA ASP A 124 0.53 -3.19 21.78
C ASP A 124 -0.37 -4.37 22.16
N GLN A 125 -0.22 -4.84 23.39
CA GLN A 125 -1.02 -5.95 23.93
C GLN A 125 -2.52 -5.62 24.05
N THR A 126 -2.91 -4.37 23.87
CA THR A 126 -4.33 -3.95 23.90
C THR A 126 -4.97 -4.01 22.51
N PHE A 127 -4.15 -4.08 21.45
CA PHE A 127 -4.65 -4.12 20.10
C PHE A 127 -5.32 -5.47 19.77
N ASN A 128 -6.63 -5.41 19.49
CA ASN A 128 -7.42 -6.49 18.95
C ASN A 128 -8.10 -5.98 17.68
N GLY A 129 -8.02 -6.74 16.59
CA GLY A 129 -8.51 -6.22 15.32
C GLY A 129 -8.36 -7.22 14.17
N THR A 130 -8.45 -6.70 12.94
CA THR A 130 -8.28 -7.48 11.72
C THR A 130 -7.06 -6.96 10.97
N LEU A 131 -6.21 -7.87 10.52
CA LEU A 131 -5.05 -7.58 9.68
C LEU A 131 -5.28 -8.16 8.28
N SER A 132 -5.04 -7.32 7.27
CA SER A 132 -4.93 -7.74 5.87
C SER A 132 -3.45 -7.84 5.50
N ALA A 133 -3.07 -8.92 4.83
CA ALA A 133 -1.73 -9.10 4.29
C ALA A 133 -1.78 -9.33 2.78
N GLU A 134 -0.83 -8.73 2.07
CA GLU A 134 -0.61 -8.96 0.65
C GLU A 134 0.85 -9.30 0.41
N ILE A 135 1.09 -10.39 -0.33
CA ILE A 135 2.44 -10.79 -0.75
C ILE A 135 2.59 -10.46 -2.22
N TYR A 136 3.69 -9.80 -2.53
CA TYR A 136 4.10 -9.46 -3.89
C TYR A 136 5.38 -10.20 -4.22
N ASP A 137 5.46 -10.66 -5.45
CA ASP A 137 6.68 -11.16 -6.04
C ASP A 137 7.72 -10.02 -6.15
N ARG A 138 8.88 -10.29 -6.75
CA ARG A 138 9.92 -9.27 -6.95
C ARG A 138 9.36 -8.01 -7.61
N ASP A 139 9.96 -6.88 -7.29
CA ASP A 139 9.64 -5.64 -8.01
C ASP A 139 10.03 -5.75 -9.51
N GLU A 140 9.25 -5.13 -10.37
CA GLU A 140 9.44 -5.12 -11.81
C GLU A 140 9.86 -3.73 -12.32
N THR A 141 10.86 -3.68 -13.17
CA THR A 141 11.25 -2.46 -13.86
C THR A 141 10.53 -2.33 -15.19
N LEU A 142 9.69 -1.33 -15.31
CA LEU A 142 8.95 -1.01 -16.52
C LEU A 142 9.59 0.16 -17.27
N THR A 143 9.53 0.09 -18.60
CA THR A 143 9.96 1.17 -19.48
C THR A 143 8.75 1.77 -20.19
N CYS A 144 8.58 3.09 -20.10
CA CYS A 144 7.52 3.79 -20.83
C CYS A 144 7.68 3.58 -22.33
N LYS A 145 6.56 3.48 -23.05
CA LYS A 145 6.56 3.18 -24.48
C LYS A 145 7.01 4.34 -25.38
N ASP A 146 7.14 5.58 -24.83
CA ASP A 146 7.44 6.80 -25.60
C ASP A 146 6.52 6.99 -26.83
N ASN A 147 5.22 6.76 -26.65
CA ASN A 147 4.21 6.74 -27.72
C ASN A 147 4.17 8.03 -28.56
N ASP A 148 4.55 9.17 -27.96
CA ASP A 148 4.62 10.47 -28.63
C ASP A 148 6.02 10.81 -29.19
N GLY A 149 7.00 9.91 -29.00
CA GLY A 149 8.39 10.10 -29.41
C GLY A 149 9.10 11.28 -28.74
N SER A 150 8.60 11.74 -27.59
CA SER A 150 9.16 12.92 -26.91
C SER A 150 10.57 12.67 -26.39
N ALA A 151 10.84 11.49 -25.84
CA ALA A 151 12.16 11.12 -25.34
C ALA A 151 13.19 11.06 -26.51
N ALA A 152 12.83 10.36 -27.58
CA ALA A 152 13.67 10.26 -28.79
C ALA A 152 13.99 11.63 -29.40
N ARG A 153 13.01 12.55 -29.46
CA ARG A 153 13.19 13.91 -29.98
C ARG A 153 14.24 14.73 -29.22
N ILE A 154 14.42 14.48 -27.93
CA ILE A 154 15.40 15.19 -27.10
C ILE A 154 16.65 14.35 -26.81
N GLY A 155 16.83 13.24 -27.52
CA GLY A 155 17.99 12.35 -27.39
C GLY A 155 18.08 11.65 -26.03
N ARG A 156 16.95 11.37 -25.38
CA ARG A 156 16.87 10.64 -24.11
C ARG A 156 16.25 9.27 -24.31
N SER A 157 16.59 8.35 -23.43
CA SER A 157 15.88 7.07 -23.33
C SER A 157 14.49 7.27 -22.71
N PRO A 158 13.51 6.44 -23.06
CA PRO A 158 12.23 6.42 -22.37
C PRO A 158 12.39 6.24 -20.86
N LEU A 159 11.49 6.83 -20.09
CA LEU A 159 11.50 6.74 -18.63
C LEU A 159 11.35 5.29 -18.19
N THR A 160 12.20 4.84 -17.28
CA THR A 160 12.06 3.59 -16.54
C THR A 160 11.63 3.87 -15.10
N PHE A 161 10.80 3.00 -14.53
CA PHE A 161 10.38 3.07 -13.14
C PHE A 161 10.12 1.67 -12.60
N THR A 162 10.21 1.53 -11.27
CA THR A 162 9.97 0.27 -10.58
C THR A 162 8.55 0.24 -10.05
N MET A 163 7.86 -0.87 -10.26
CA MET A 163 6.54 -1.17 -9.69
C MET A 163 6.61 -2.43 -8.84
N HIS A 164 5.64 -2.59 -7.93
CA HIS A 164 5.42 -3.89 -7.30
C HIS A 164 5.13 -4.93 -8.38
N GLY A 165 5.75 -6.09 -8.23
CA GLY A 165 5.50 -7.22 -9.10
C GLY A 165 4.12 -7.83 -8.88
N HIS A 166 3.93 -9.02 -9.45
CA HIS A 166 2.67 -9.72 -9.34
C HIS A 166 2.30 -9.99 -7.87
N ARG A 167 1.03 -9.74 -7.50
CA ARG A 167 0.52 -10.11 -6.19
C ARG A 167 0.20 -11.59 -6.16
N VAL A 168 0.93 -12.34 -5.35
CA VAL A 168 0.85 -13.81 -5.25
C VAL A 168 -0.07 -14.29 -4.14
N PHE A 169 -0.39 -13.42 -3.17
CA PHE A 169 -1.30 -13.74 -2.08
C PHE A 169 -1.99 -12.50 -1.54
N ARG A 170 -3.24 -12.66 -1.12
CA ARG A 170 -3.99 -11.70 -0.31
C ARG A 170 -4.86 -12.46 0.67
N GLY A 171 -4.79 -12.08 1.95
CA GLY A 171 -5.61 -12.70 2.98
C GLY A 171 -5.81 -11.80 4.18
N THR A 172 -6.69 -12.22 5.07
CA THR A 172 -6.97 -11.54 6.33
C THR A 172 -6.81 -12.50 7.50
N THR A 173 -6.41 -11.97 8.65
CA THR A 173 -6.33 -12.72 9.90
C THR A 173 -6.73 -11.86 11.08
N ARG A 174 -7.02 -12.50 12.20
CA ARG A 174 -7.27 -11.85 13.46
C ARG A 174 -5.97 -11.40 14.12
N VAL A 175 -5.98 -10.20 14.73
CA VAL A 175 -4.95 -9.77 15.67
C VAL A 175 -5.53 -9.89 17.07
N GLU A 176 -4.84 -10.59 17.95
CA GLU A 176 -5.23 -10.79 19.34
C GLU A 176 -4.07 -10.42 20.28
N ASN A 177 -4.34 -9.50 21.21
CA ASN A 177 -3.33 -8.99 22.14
C ASN A 177 -2.04 -8.52 21.43
N GLY A 178 -2.21 -7.85 20.28
CA GLY A 178 -1.13 -7.35 19.45
C GLY A 178 -0.44 -8.37 18.58
N HIS A 179 -0.76 -9.66 18.65
CA HIS A 179 -0.12 -10.71 17.85
C HIS A 179 -1.02 -11.19 16.71
N PHE A 180 -0.39 -11.53 15.59
CA PHE A 180 -1.08 -12.13 14.46
C PHE A 180 -0.29 -13.30 13.87
N THR A 181 -1.02 -14.16 13.20
CA THR A 181 -0.46 -15.21 12.36
C THR A 181 -1.34 -15.36 11.13
N ILE A 182 -0.73 -15.39 9.96
CA ILE A 182 -1.42 -15.64 8.70
C ILE A 182 -0.73 -16.79 7.96
N THR A 183 -1.51 -17.69 7.40
CA THR A 183 -1.02 -18.78 6.56
C THR A 183 -1.29 -18.44 5.10
N ALA A 184 -0.28 -18.55 4.26
CA ALA A 184 -0.38 -18.28 2.83
C ALA A 184 0.09 -19.49 2.04
N SER A 185 -0.62 -19.83 0.98
CA SER A 185 -0.13 -20.75 -0.04
C SER A 185 0.62 -19.97 -1.11
N ILE A 186 1.87 -20.33 -1.37
CA ILE A 186 2.66 -19.72 -2.43
C ILE A 186 2.26 -20.36 -3.76
N PRO A 187 1.72 -19.62 -4.72
CA PRO A 187 1.27 -20.19 -5.97
C PRO A 187 2.44 -20.73 -6.81
N ARG A 188 2.14 -21.46 -7.89
CA ARG A 188 3.18 -22.06 -8.76
C ARG A 188 3.66 -21.11 -9.84
N ASP A 189 2.98 -20.02 -10.07
CA ASP A 189 3.24 -19.02 -11.11
C ASP A 189 4.06 -17.81 -10.63
N ILE A 190 4.96 -18.04 -9.67
CA ILE A 190 5.94 -17.05 -9.20
C ILE A 190 7.02 -16.80 -10.25
N SER A 191 7.76 -15.69 -10.14
CA SER A 191 8.82 -15.32 -11.10
C SER A 191 10.10 -16.14 -10.97
N TYR A 192 10.26 -16.96 -9.94
CA TYR A 192 11.46 -17.76 -9.65
C TYR A 192 12.75 -16.93 -9.65
N SER A 193 12.69 -15.73 -9.10
CA SER A 193 13.80 -14.80 -9.02
C SER A 193 14.52 -14.86 -7.68
N ASP A 194 15.81 -14.55 -7.68
CA ASP A 194 16.59 -14.32 -6.45
C ASP A 194 16.37 -12.91 -5.87
N ASP A 195 15.60 -12.05 -6.52
CA ASP A 195 15.24 -10.74 -5.98
C ASP A 195 14.26 -10.89 -4.81
N ALA A 196 14.29 -9.92 -3.90
CA ALA A 196 13.43 -9.93 -2.72
C ALA A 196 11.95 -9.81 -3.09
N ALA A 197 11.14 -10.68 -2.49
CA ALA A 197 9.69 -10.54 -2.45
C ALA A 197 9.29 -9.58 -1.32
N LYS A 198 8.04 -9.17 -1.30
CA LYS A 198 7.53 -8.20 -0.34
C LYS A 198 6.21 -8.66 0.26
N ILE A 199 6.07 -8.51 1.58
CA ILE A 199 4.78 -8.62 2.25
C ILE A 199 4.40 -7.26 2.82
N SER A 200 3.16 -6.84 2.61
CA SER A 200 2.60 -5.64 3.21
C SER A 200 1.45 -5.98 4.13
N PHE A 201 1.33 -5.24 5.22
CA PHE A 201 0.31 -5.39 6.23
C PHE A 201 -0.50 -4.11 6.41
N TYR A 202 -1.78 -4.27 6.65
CA TYR A 202 -2.66 -3.22 7.11
C TYR A 202 -3.61 -3.80 8.15
N ALA A 203 -3.59 -3.23 9.35
CA ALA A 203 -4.43 -3.68 10.46
C ALA A 203 -5.32 -2.55 10.97
N VAL A 204 -6.55 -2.92 11.37
CA VAL A 204 -7.54 -2.01 11.94
C VAL A 204 -8.07 -2.62 13.23
N SER A 205 -8.07 -1.83 14.31
CA SER A 205 -8.63 -2.25 15.59
C SER A 205 -10.16 -2.44 15.51
N ASP A 206 -10.72 -3.25 16.42
CA ASP A 206 -12.16 -3.54 16.45
C ASP A 206 -13.02 -2.30 16.64
N ASP A 207 -12.54 -1.33 17.41
CA ASP A 207 -13.17 -0.04 17.62
C ASP A 207 -12.96 0.95 16.47
N LYS A 208 -12.16 0.57 15.46
CA LYS A 208 -11.79 1.36 14.27
C LYS A 208 -11.09 2.70 14.61
N GLN A 209 -10.46 2.80 15.77
CA GLN A 209 -9.76 4.00 16.19
C GLN A 209 -8.27 3.95 15.87
N THR A 210 -7.69 2.77 15.79
CA THR A 210 -6.26 2.56 15.53
C THR A 210 -6.05 1.79 14.24
N GLU A 211 -5.19 2.35 13.39
CA GLU A 211 -4.75 1.72 12.16
C GLU A 211 -3.24 1.53 12.20
N CYS A 212 -2.77 0.39 11.71
CA CYS A 212 -1.36 0.05 11.62
C CYS A 212 -1.02 -0.39 10.22
N ASN A 213 0.19 -0.09 9.77
CA ASN A 213 0.72 -0.62 8.53
C ASN A 213 2.12 -1.18 8.73
N GLY A 214 2.57 -1.99 7.79
CA GLY A 214 3.91 -2.54 7.81
C GLY A 214 4.30 -3.13 6.46
N VAL A 215 5.59 -3.24 6.25
CA VAL A 215 6.15 -3.88 5.07
C VAL A 215 7.43 -4.62 5.45
N ASN A 216 7.63 -5.78 4.85
CA ASN A 216 8.87 -6.53 4.99
C ASN A 216 9.27 -7.14 3.64
N SER A 217 10.57 -7.15 3.35
CA SER A 217 11.16 -7.73 2.15
C SER A 217 12.35 -8.66 2.46
N GLY A 218 12.40 -9.21 3.66
CA GLY A 218 13.49 -10.11 4.11
C GLY A 218 13.33 -11.57 3.66
N PHE A 219 12.67 -11.83 2.53
CA PHE A 219 12.50 -13.17 1.98
C PHE A 219 12.44 -13.15 0.45
N HIS A 220 12.57 -14.34 -0.16
CA HIS A 220 12.59 -14.53 -1.62
C HIS A 220 11.60 -15.63 -2.01
N LEU A 221 10.97 -15.48 -3.18
CA LEU A 221 10.14 -16.50 -3.79
C LEU A 221 10.95 -17.23 -4.87
N ASN A 222 11.56 -18.36 -4.51
CA ASN A 222 12.45 -19.09 -5.40
C ASN A 222 12.42 -20.58 -5.10
N GLY A 223 12.36 -21.40 -6.13
CA GLY A 223 12.32 -22.84 -6.01
C GLY A 223 10.90 -23.43 -6.07
N THR A 224 10.85 -24.75 -6.09
CA THR A 224 9.60 -25.54 -6.10
C THR A 224 9.62 -26.47 -4.91
N ALA A 225 8.52 -26.55 -4.16
CA ALA A 225 8.41 -27.48 -3.04
C ALA A 225 8.45 -28.93 -3.54
N GLU A 226 9.25 -29.78 -2.88
CA GLU A 226 9.30 -31.21 -3.21
C GLU A 226 7.96 -31.91 -2.99
N GLN A 227 7.20 -31.45 -2.01
CA GLN A 227 5.82 -31.87 -1.75
C GLN A 227 4.96 -30.62 -1.62
N ALA A 228 4.32 -30.24 -2.73
CA ALA A 228 3.24 -29.25 -2.68
C ALA A 228 2.08 -29.84 -1.91
N SER A 229 1.56 -29.13 -0.91
CA SER A 229 0.30 -29.53 -0.29
C SER A 229 -0.78 -29.62 -1.37
N PRO A 230 -1.46 -30.76 -1.57
CA PRO A 230 -2.51 -30.82 -2.55
C PRO A 230 -3.67 -29.98 -2.04
N ASP A 231 -3.91 -28.83 -2.65
CA ASP A 231 -5.16 -28.15 -2.52
C ASP A 231 -6.22 -28.96 -3.29
N THR A 232 -7.17 -29.48 -2.56
CA THR A 232 -8.27 -30.31 -3.09
C THR A 232 -9.63 -29.66 -2.93
N LEU A 233 -9.68 -28.48 -2.32
CA LEU A 233 -10.90 -27.71 -2.13
C LEU A 233 -11.04 -26.70 -3.26
N ALA A 234 -12.24 -26.61 -3.81
CA ALA A 234 -12.54 -25.58 -4.79
C ALA A 234 -12.84 -24.25 -4.09
N PRO A 235 -12.43 -23.10 -4.67
CA PRO A 235 -12.75 -21.81 -4.08
C PRO A 235 -14.25 -21.60 -3.99
N LYS A 236 -14.69 -21.00 -2.89
CA LYS A 236 -16.06 -20.54 -2.71
C LYS A 236 -16.27 -19.23 -3.45
N VAL A 237 -17.20 -19.22 -4.39
CA VAL A 237 -17.54 -18.02 -5.16
C VAL A 237 -18.98 -17.62 -4.85
N VAL A 238 -19.19 -16.38 -4.43
CA VAL A 238 -20.51 -15.76 -4.27
C VAL A 238 -20.57 -14.56 -5.19
N ALA A 239 -21.56 -14.53 -6.08
CA ALA A 239 -21.69 -13.48 -7.08
C ALA A 239 -22.95 -12.64 -6.84
N TYR A 240 -22.83 -11.34 -7.02
CA TYR A 240 -23.89 -10.34 -6.86
C TYR A 240 -23.97 -9.45 -8.08
N LEU A 241 -25.12 -8.79 -8.27
CA LEU A 241 -25.29 -7.78 -9.31
C LEU A 241 -25.55 -6.41 -8.67
N ASN A 242 -24.73 -5.41 -9.01
CA ASN A 242 -24.75 -4.01 -8.56
C ASN A 242 -24.42 -3.81 -7.08
N GLU A 243 -24.87 -4.66 -6.17
CA GLU A 243 -24.66 -4.53 -4.72
C GLU A 243 -24.55 -5.91 -4.07
N VAL A 244 -23.88 -5.95 -2.94
CA VAL A 244 -23.81 -7.16 -2.10
C VAL A 244 -25.21 -7.44 -1.57
N GLU A 245 -25.62 -8.71 -1.58
CA GLU A 245 -26.97 -9.15 -1.21
C GLU A 245 -28.08 -8.74 -2.20
N THR A 246 -27.78 -8.78 -3.50
CA THR A 246 -28.84 -8.64 -4.52
C THR A 246 -29.96 -9.65 -4.25
N PRO A 247 -31.23 -9.21 -4.08
CA PRO A 247 -32.33 -10.13 -3.84
C PRO A 247 -32.49 -11.15 -4.97
N GLU A 248 -32.81 -12.38 -4.64
CA GLU A 248 -33.22 -13.37 -5.62
C GLU A 248 -34.43 -12.81 -6.39
N TYR A 249 -34.37 -12.79 -7.73
CA TYR A 249 -35.35 -12.14 -8.61
C TYR A 249 -35.38 -10.61 -8.54
N GLY A 250 -34.30 -9.95 -8.04
CA GLY A 250 -34.15 -8.51 -8.05
C GLY A 250 -34.10 -7.93 -9.47
N VAL A 251 -34.63 -6.72 -9.66
CA VAL A 251 -34.54 -6.00 -10.92
C VAL A 251 -33.20 -5.26 -10.97
N VAL A 252 -32.43 -5.51 -12.01
CA VAL A 252 -31.15 -4.82 -12.24
C VAL A 252 -31.24 -3.87 -13.44
N ASN A 253 -30.33 -2.90 -13.49
CA ASN A 253 -30.25 -1.97 -14.60
C ASN A 253 -29.76 -2.67 -15.90
N ARG A 254 -29.82 -1.99 -17.04
CA ARG A 254 -29.45 -2.53 -18.35
C ARG A 254 -27.96 -2.95 -18.45
N ASN A 255 -27.09 -2.32 -17.68
CA ASN A 255 -25.67 -2.59 -17.61
C ASN A 255 -25.27 -2.83 -16.14
N PRO A 256 -25.57 -4.00 -15.59
CA PRO A 256 -25.26 -4.30 -14.19
C PRO A 256 -23.75 -4.50 -14.00
N THR A 257 -23.27 -4.16 -12.81
CA THR A 257 -21.93 -4.52 -12.36
C THR A 257 -21.98 -5.89 -11.70
N LEU A 258 -21.16 -6.82 -12.20
CA LEU A 258 -20.96 -8.11 -11.53
C LEU A 258 -19.93 -7.91 -10.40
N ILE A 259 -20.30 -8.29 -9.19
CA ILE A 259 -19.43 -8.36 -8.02
C ILE A 259 -19.27 -9.84 -7.69
N ALA A 260 -18.04 -10.32 -7.58
CA ALA A 260 -17.73 -11.66 -7.14
C ALA A 260 -16.89 -11.63 -5.87
N ASP A 261 -17.36 -12.33 -4.86
CA ASP A 261 -16.63 -12.58 -3.62
C ASP A 261 -16.06 -13.99 -3.69
N ILE A 262 -14.74 -14.11 -3.72
CA ILE A 262 -14.04 -15.37 -3.90
C ILE A 262 -13.18 -15.61 -2.67
N SER A 263 -13.34 -16.75 -2.04
CA SER A 263 -12.55 -17.15 -0.87
C SER A 263 -12.10 -18.60 -1.00
N ASP A 264 -10.89 -18.86 -0.54
CA ASP A 264 -10.26 -20.17 -0.53
C ASP A 264 -9.38 -20.31 0.71
N ASP A 265 -9.36 -21.50 1.32
CA ASP A 265 -8.57 -21.75 2.54
C ASP A 265 -7.08 -21.87 2.26
N ALA A 266 -6.71 -22.18 1.02
CA ALA A 266 -5.31 -22.30 0.58
C ALA A 266 -4.80 -21.06 -0.14
N GLY A 267 -5.66 -20.10 -0.41
CA GLY A 267 -5.38 -18.87 -1.16
C GLY A 267 -5.98 -18.91 -2.58
N ILE A 268 -6.16 -17.75 -3.18
CA ILE A 268 -6.71 -17.54 -4.54
C ILE A 268 -5.62 -17.00 -5.42
#